data_9800fea7aafb707ea84ffab178479b99
#
_entry.id   9800fea7aafb707ea84ffab178479b99
#
_cell.length_a   1.000
_cell.length_b   1.000
_cell.length_c   1.000
_cell.angle_alpha   90.00
_cell.angle_beta   90.00
_cell.angle_gamma   90.00
#
_symmetry.space_group_name_H-M   'P 1'
#
loop_
_entity.id
_entity.type
_entity.pdbx_description
1 polymer ?
#
loop_
_entity_poly.entity_id
_entity_poly.type
_entity_poly.pdbx_seq_one_letter_code
_entity_poly.pdbx_strand_id
1 'polypeptide(L)'
;MAAEFVTATKMSEIPSGSVTAIDVRGIRIAVANVGGTYYAFDDECTHEQCSLAEYGELAGTTLTCTCHGSEFDVRTGKVLAPPATVPVKVYPVRVAGDALEIEV
;
A
#
# COMPACT_ATOMS: atom_id res chain seq x y z
N MET A 1 5.93 -4.47 -21.76
CA MET A 1 6.34 -3.08 -21.52
C MET A 1 7.15 -2.99 -20.25
N ALA A 2 8.18 -2.19 -20.25
CA ALA A 2 9.00 -2.00 -19.06
C ALA A 2 8.25 -1.16 -18.02
N ALA A 3 8.30 -1.58 -16.77
CA ALA A 3 7.85 -0.77 -15.67
C ALA A 3 8.82 0.40 -15.46
N GLU A 4 8.33 1.52 -15.00
CA GLU A 4 9.17 2.67 -14.71
C GLU A 4 8.70 3.39 -13.46
N PHE A 5 9.63 4.05 -12.78
CA PHE A 5 9.30 4.87 -11.64
C PHE A 5 8.67 6.18 -12.10
N VAL A 6 7.52 6.49 -11.53
CA VAL A 6 6.82 7.76 -11.78
C VAL A 6 6.58 8.47 -10.47
N THR A 7 6.59 9.79 -10.49
CA THR A 7 6.27 10.59 -9.32
C THR A 7 4.82 10.36 -8.94
N ALA A 8 4.58 9.88 -7.74
CA ALA A 8 3.26 9.53 -7.26
C ALA A 8 2.68 10.58 -6.33
N THR A 9 3.46 11.03 -5.36
CA THR A 9 3.01 12.01 -4.35
C THR A 9 4.21 12.58 -3.61
N LYS A 10 3.95 13.56 -2.74
CA LYS A 10 4.96 14.07 -1.82
C LYS A 10 4.93 13.26 -0.52
N MET A 11 6.10 13.07 0.08
CA MET A 11 6.19 12.35 1.37
C MET A 11 5.33 12.99 2.46
N SER A 12 5.20 14.31 2.44
CA SER A 12 4.39 15.05 3.42
C SER A 12 2.90 14.71 3.36
N GLU A 13 2.43 14.14 2.25
CA GLU A 13 1.04 13.71 2.09
C GLU A 13 0.75 12.39 2.81
N ILE A 14 1.78 11.69 3.26
CA ILE A 14 1.62 10.36 3.89
C ILE A 14 2.31 10.38 5.25
N PRO A 15 1.59 10.81 6.31
CA PRO A 15 2.16 10.85 7.65
C PRO A 15 2.53 9.47 8.18
N SER A 16 3.48 9.42 9.10
CA SER A 16 3.90 8.17 9.74
C SER A 16 2.70 7.46 10.38
N GLY A 17 2.59 6.16 10.16
CA GLY A 17 1.49 5.34 10.68
C GLY A 17 0.23 5.38 9.84
N SER A 18 0.22 6.12 8.72
CA SER A 18 -0.95 6.23 7.85
C SER A 18 -0.86 5.33 6.63
N VAL A 19 -2.03 5.04 6.05
CA VAL A 19 -2.17 4.39 4.75
C VAL A 19 -3.03 5.32 3.90
N THR A 20 -2.52 5.72 2.75
CA THR A 20 -3.18 6.68 1.86
C THR A 20 -3.33 6.10 0.47
N ALA A 21 -4.52 6.21 -0.12
CA ALA A 21 -4.74 5.79 -1.50
C ALA A 21 -4.42 6.92 -2.46
N ILE A 22 -3.70 6.58 -3.53
CA ILE A 22 -3.37 7.52 -4.61
C ILE A 22 -3.60 6.85 -5.95
N ASP A 23 -3.88 7.65 -6.99
CA ASP A 23 -3.97 7.14 -8.35
C ASP A 23 -2.63 7.35 -9.05
N VAL A 24 -2.08 6.27 -9.60
CA VAL A 24 -0.84 6.32 -10.37
C VAL A 24 -1.12 5.67 -11.71
N ARG A 25 -1.16 6.46 -12.77
CA ARG A 25 -1.46 6.00 -14.14
C ARG A 25 -2.75 5.19 -14.23
N GLY A 26 -3.79 5.62 -13.51
CA GLY A 26 -5.08 4.94 -13.49
C GLY A 26 -5.15 3.73 -12.57
N ILE A 27 -4.08 3.43 -11.85
CA ILE A 27 -4.04 2.34 -10.87
C ILE A 27 -4.22 2.95 -9.48
N ARG A 28 -5.18 2.42 -8.71
CA ARG A 28 -5.38 2.86 -7.33
C ARG A 28 -4.42 2.10 -6.42
N ILE A 29 -3.47 2.83 -5.85
CA ILE A 29 -2.41 2.27 -5.03
C ILE A 29 -2.51 2.83 -3.61
N ALA A 30 -2.37 1.96 -2.62
CA ALA A 30 -2.24 2.36 -1.22
C ALA A 30 -0.76 2.49 -0.88
N VAL A 31 -0.42 3.53 -0.14
CA VAL A 31 0.94 3.74 0.37
C VAL A 31 0.90 3.80 1.88
N ALA A 32 1.66 2.94 2.53
CA ALA A 32 1.82 2.90 3.97
C ALA A 32 3.14 3.55 4.37
N ASN A 33 3.11 4.39 5.38
CA ASN A 33 4.30 4.98 5.98
C ASN A 33 4.54 4.30 7.33
N VAL A 34 5.55 3.44 7.39
CA VAL A 34 5.92 2.70 8.61
C VAL A 34 7.21 3.31 9.16
N GLY A 35 7.06 4.29 10.06
CA GLY A 35 8.21 4.94 10.69
C GLY A 35 9.16 5.63 9.72
N GLY A 36 8.67 6.14 8.60
CA GLY A 36 9.48 6.80 7.58
C GLY A 36 9.89 5.89 6.44
N THR A 37 9.53 4.60 6.47
CA THR A 37 9.71 3.68 5.34
C THR A 37 8.38 3.52 4.64
N TYR A 38 8.37 3.69 3.31
CA TYR A 38 7.15 3.69 2.51
C TYR A 38 7.00 2.39 1.76
N TYR A 39 5.78 1.83 1.78
CA TYR A 39 5.43 0.61 1.05
C TYR A 39 4.21 0.89 0.21
N ALA A 40 4.23 0.44 -1.04
CA ALA A 40 3.12 0.63 -1.98
C ALA A 40 2.54 -0.71 -2.40
N PHE A 41 1.23 -0.79 -2.45
CA PHE A 41 0.51 -2.01 -2.80
C PHE A 41 -0.86 -1.65 -3.37
N ASP A 42 -1.51 -2.61 -4.03
CA ASP A 42 -2.86 -2.38 -4.53
C ASP A 42 -3.79 -2.00 -3.37
N ASP A 43 -4.64 -1.00 -3.59
CA ASP A 43 -5.56 -0.53 -2.57
C ASP A 43 -6.71 -1.50 -2.30
N GLU A 44 -6.98 -2.40 -3.23
CA GLU A 44 -8.10 -3.35 -3.11
C GLU A 44 -7.70 -4.58 -2.33
N CYS A 45 -8.49 -4.90 -1.28
CA CYS A 45 -8.33 -6.15 -0.53
C CYS A 45 -8.61 -7.33 -1.45
N THR A 46 -7.73 -8.34 -1.44
CA THR A 46 -7.86 -9.48 -2.35
C THR A 46 -9.03 -10.39 -2.01
N HIS A 47 -9.57 -10.30 -0.80
CA HIS A 47 -10.76 -11.05 -0.39
C HIS A 47 -12.03 -10.41 -0.95
N GLU A 48 -12.19 -9.10 -0.76
CA GLU A 48 -13.32 -8.31 -1.25
C GLU A 48 -12.83 -6.93 -1.69
N GLN A 49 -13.70 -6.20 -2.40
CA GLN A 49 -13.38 -4.88 -2.92
C GLN A 49 -13.45 -3.79 -1.84
N CYS A 50 -12.76 -4.00 -0.74
CA CYS A 50 -12.60 -2.98 0.29
C CYS A 50 -11.30 -2.22 0.06
N SER A 51 -11.35 -0.89 0.15
CA SER A 51 -10.14 -0.08 0.09
C SER A 51 -9.29 -0.31 1.33
N LEU A 52 -8.04 -0.73 1.13
CA LEU A 52 -7.11 -0.94 2.24
C LEU A 52 -6.70 0.39 2.89
N ALA A 53 -6.74 1.49 2.14
CA ALA A 53 -6.47 2.81 2.71
C ALA A 53 -7.61 3.30 3.60
N GLU A 54 -8.88 2.99 3.23
CA GLU A 54 -10.04 3.41 4.00
C GLU A 54 -10.30 2.52 5.20
N TYR A 55 -10.19 1.20 5.03
CA TYR A 55 -10.58 0.22 6.04
C TYR A 55 -9.41 -0.50 6.69
N GLY A 56 -8.18 -0.22 6.23
CA GLY A 56 -7.00 -0.85 6.80
C GLY A 56 -6.52 -0.16 8.07
N GLU A 57 -6.09 -0.96 9.03
CA GLU A 57 -5.41 -0.48 10.22
C GLU A 57 -3.99 -1.00 10.21
N LEU A 58 -3.03 -0.09 10.31
CA LEU A 58 -1.61 -0.41 10.25
C LEU A 58 -1.04 -0.55 11.65
N ALA A 59 -0.42 -1.69 11.94
CA ALA A 59 0.31 -1.94 13.17
C ALA A 59 1.69 -2.49 12.79
N GLY A 60 2.73 -1.67 12.92
CA GLY A 60 4.05 -2.03 12.40
C GLY A 60 3.98 -2.24 10.90
N THR A 61 4.32 -3.44 10.43
CA THR A 61 4.24 -3.82 9.02
C THR A 61 3.02 -4.68 8.68
N THR A 62 2.12 -4.86 9.64
CA THR A 62 0.89 -5.62 9.45
C THR A 62 -0.27 -4.68 9.18
N LEU A 63 -0.96 -4.89 8.08
CA LEU A 63 -2.16 -4.15 7.72
C LEU A 63 -3.37 -5.07 7.87
N THR A 64 -4.32 -4.67 8.71
CA THR A 64 -5.56 -5.41 8.91
C THR A 64 -6.68 -4.71 8.14
N CYS A 65 -7.33 -5.44 7.23
CA CYS A 65 -8.53 -4.96 6.55
C CYS A 65 -9.71 -5.16 7.50
N THR A 66 -10.28 -4.07 8.00
CA THR A 66 -11.36 -4.16 8.99
C THR A 66 -12.71 -4.60 8.41
N CYS A 67 -12.81 -4.72 7.07
CA CYS A 67 -14.02 -5.25 6.44
C CYS A 67 -14.32 -6.67 6.91
N HIS A 68 -13.31 -7.56 6.90
CA HIS A 68 -13.49 -8.96 7.26
C HIS A 68 -12.32 -9.55 8.07
N GLY A 69 -11.36 -8.73 8.46
CA GLY A 69 -10.26 -9.15 9.32
C GLY A 69 -9.05 -9.75 8.62
N SER A 70 -8.98 -9.70 7.27
CA SER A 70 -7.79 -10.15 6.56
C SER A 70 -6.57 -9.33 6.94
N GLU A 71 -5.40 -9.98 7.08
CA GLU A 71 -4.15 -9.29 7.40
C GLU A 71 -3.12 -9.53 6.31
N PHE A 72 -2.35 -8.49 6.02
CA PHE A 72 -1.30 -8.51 5.00
C PHE A 72 0.00 -7.91 5.56
N ASP A 73 1.13 -8.46 5.12
CA ASP A 73 2.44 -7.86 5.35
C ASP A 73 2.66 -6.81 4.24
N VAL A 74 2.74 -5.53 4.62
CA VAL A 74 2.89 -4.45 3.63
C VAL A 74 4.23 -4.49 2.90
N ARG A 75 5.23 -5.17 3.45
CA ARG A 75 6.56 -5.29 2.83
C ARG A 75 6.55 -6.22 1.62
N THR A 76 5.74 -7.27 1.66
CA THR A 76 5.75 -8.34 0.65
C THR A 76 4.40 -8.58 -0.01
N GLY A 77 3.32 -8.09 0.60
CA GLY A 77 1.94 -8.36 0.19
C GLY A 77 1.42 -9.71 0.67
N LYS A 78 2.22 -10.46 1.43
CA LYS A 78 1.86 -11.80 1.89
C LYS A 78 0.64 -11.75 2.81
N VAL A 79 -0.29 -12.70 2.63
CA VAL A 79 -1.43 -12.90 3.54
C VAL A 79 -0.92 -13.44 4.87
N LEU A 80 -1.28 -12.77 5.95
CA LEU A 80 -0.95 -13.20 7.33
C LEU A 80 -2.14 -13.80 8.04
N ALA A 81 -3.35 -13.42 7.66
CA ALA A 81 -4.57 -13.96 8.26
C ALA A 81 -5.71 -13.99 7.25
N PRO A 82 -6.58 -15.05 7.31
CA PRO A 82 -7.75 -15.13 6.46
C PRO A 82 -8.77 -14.01 6.81
N PRO A 83 -9.83 -13.80 6.00
CA PRO A 83 -10.28 -14.68 4.92
C PRO A 83 -9.57 -14.52 3.57
N ALA A 84 -8.72 -13.52 3.39
CA ALA A 84 -7.94 -13.41 2.15
C ALA A 84 -7.01 -14.63 1.99
N THR A 85 -6.89 -15.13 0.76
CA THR A 85 -6.03 -16.26 0.42
C THR A 85 -4.99 -15.89 -0.64
N VAL A 86 -5.13 -14.71 -1.26
CA VAL A 86 -4.26 -14.24 -2.33
C VAL A 86 -3.46 -13.05 -1.84
N PRO A 87 -2.12 -13.02 -2.04
CA PRO A 87 -1.31 -11.88 -1.68
C PRO A 87 -1.77 -10.60 -2.42
N VAL A 88 -1.61 -9.46 -1.78
CA VAL A 88 -1.83 -8.19 -2.45
C VAL A 88 -0.57 -7.85 -3.25
N LYS A 89 -0.75 -7.30 -4.47
CA LYS A 89 0.37 -6.90 -5.30
C LYS A 89 1.10 -5.72 -4.67
N VAL A 90 2.43 -5.80 -4.58
CA VAL A 90 3.28 -4.72 -4.09
C VAL A 90 4.04 -4.07 -5.23
N TYR A 91 4.40 -2.81 -5.06
CA TYR A 91 5.11 -2.01 -6.05
C TYR A 91 6.40 -1.46 -5.43
N PRO A 92 7.51 -1.47 -6.18
CA PRO A 92 8.73 -0.83 -5.70
C PRO A 92 8.53 0.68 -5.50
N VAL A 93 9.14 1.20 -4.45
CA VAL A 93 9.08 2.62 -4.08
C VAL A 93 10.49 3.14 -3.95
N ARG A 94 10.72 4.38 -4.39
CA ARG A 94 11.95 5.10 -4.08
C ARG A 94 11.64 6.55 -3.73
N VAL A 95 12.54 7.16 -2.97
CA VAL A 95 12.44 8.57 -2.59
C VAL A 95 13.33 9.40 -3.49
N ALA A 96 12.78 10.48 -4.04
CA ALA A 96 13.51 11.43 -4.86
C ALA A 96 13.24 12.83 -4.33
N GLY A 97 14.17 13.37 -3.53
CA GLY A 97 13.96 14.65 -2.84
C GLY A 97 12.85 14.51 -1.80
N ASP A 98 11.78 15.29 -1.95
CA ASP A 98 10.59 15.22 -1.09
C ASP A 98 9.46 14.38 -1.70
N ALA A 99 9.71 13.78 -2.87
CA ALA A 99 8.71 13.03 -3.61
C ALA A 99 8.89 11.53 -3.44
N LEU A 100 7.77 10.80 -3.50
CA LEU A 100 7.75 9.36 -3.65
C LEU A 100 7.55 9.02 -5.11
N GLU A 101 8.37 8.10 -5.60
CA GLU A 101 8.21 7.50 -6.91
C GLU A 101 7.86 6.04 -6.75
N ILE A 102 6.91 5.59 -7.57
CA ILE A 102 6.42 4.21 -7.55
C ILE A 102 6.61 3.61 -8.93
N GLU A 103 7.15 2.40 -8.98
CA GLU A 103 7.32 1.68 -10.22
C GLU A 103 6.02 1.00 -10.64
N VAL A 104 5.50 1.43 -11.76
CA VAL A 104 4.25 0.90 -12.34
C VAL A 104 4.41 0.56 -13.81
#